data_55b05b081bb1996c60a51e605d9d704b
#
_entry.id   55b05b081bb1996c60a51e605d9d704b
#
_cell.length_a   1.000
_cell.length_b   1.000
_cell.length_c   1.000
_cell.angle_alpha   90.00
_cell.angle_beta   90.00
_cell.angle_gamma   90.00
#
_symmetry.space_group_name_H-M   'P 1'
#
loop_
_entity.id
_entity.type
_entity.pdbx_description
1 polymer ?
#
loop_
_entity_poly.entity_id
_entity_poly.type
_entity_poly.pdbx_seq_one_letter_code
_entity_poly.pdbx_strand_id
1 'polypeptide(L)'
;MNIDLYGNLLTAMAILLASAVIVPILSGKRKLAGWINFILVTVAAALLLHISFISVFQGGGGEKSQLLQFGPVGIYFLIDAFSGFFIGIISFMAIMSAFYSIQYMEHYPDYKLWSYYLTFPLFIMGMIGIVTVDDLSTGFTVAWQIMTIASYFLIRFEYKERGNVRNANKYLILMELAWALILAGTFLIDGAAIGDSLHTLIGKLGTTKGLSLLLVYGLLLVGFGFKAGMFPFGQLWLPDAHSIAPSPISALLSGVMIKTGVYGIIRTFYWMVPAEGYNGMLWGIVIASFGVVTLFIGTTQALKQVDAKRLHAYHSIGQMGYIILGIGSALVMLNSGNDFVKLLSVVAIIGALYHTLNHTVFKGLLFLSTGSVLYATGTKDLNKLGGLLKLMPVTAVVSGIASLSIAGMPAFSGFASKWTIISSNLLAGSQVMFLVIFGIVALFTSAVTLASYVKFFGMTFASSGVEWNVKKQIKEVPVTMLLPKIILAVLCLVQGLFPFIYFETFMRIFRNSEGSIIQTMFADATLDNFIVNSAMGVSVSVPGLGGIVSSVAVPLVVLAILAAAFIFAWLLKKSGGSEEKEVPTWLCGYQDLNNNNRYEAHNMYAAFKKALRWTGGNVKK
;
A
#
# COMPACT_ATOMS: atom_id res chain seq x y z
N MET A 1 -23.56 -22.78 12.86
CA MET A 1 -23.86 -21.45 13.40
C MET A 1 -23.94 -20.50 12.21
N ASN A 2 -25.13 -20.08 11.80
CA ASN A 2 -25.26 -19.10 10.74
C ASN A 2 -24.65 -17.78 11.26
N ILE A 3 -23.47 -17.42 10.78
CA ILE A 3 -22.80 -16.18 11.17
C ILE A 3 -23.41 -15.07 10.33
N ASP A 4 -24.09 -14.14 10.99
CA ASP A 4 -24.64 -12.97 10.33
C ASP A 4 -23.51 -11.96 10.01
N LEU A 5 -22.88 -12.12 8.84
CA LEU A 5 -21.80 -11.23 8.36
C LEU A 5 -22.29 -9.79 8.20
N TYR A 6 -23.53 -9.62 7.76
CA TYR A 6 -24.11 -8.29 7.51
C TYR A 6 -24.53 -7.60 8.81
N GLY A 7 -25.06 -8.33 9.79
CA GLY A 7 -25.29 -7.80 11.13
C GLY A 7 -23.99 -7.36 11.82
N ASN A 8 -22.92 -8.13 11.66
CA ASN A 8 -21.60 -7.75 12.16
C ASN A 8 -21.05 -6.50 11.44
N LEU A 9 -21.26 -6.36 10.12
CA LEU A 9 -20.87 -5.17 9.36
C LEU A 9 -21.62 -3.93 9.85
N LEU A 10 -22.95 -4.01 10.00
CA LEU A 10 -23.77 -2.92 10.52
C LEU A 10 -23.36 -2.53 11.94
N THR A 11 -23.13 -3.51 12.81
CA THR A 11 -22.67 -3.27 14.18
C THR A 11 -21.32 -2.56 14.20
N ALA A 12 -20.36 -2.99 13.37
CA ALA A 12 -19.07 -2.33 13.26
C ALA A 12 -19.20 -0.89 12.75
N MET A 13 -20.03 -0.63 11.73
CA MET A 13 -20.32 0.71 11.23
C MET A 13 -20.99 1.59 12.29
N ALA A 14 -21.94 1.04 13.05
CA ALA A 14 -22.59 1.77 14.15
C ALA A 14 -21.60 2.14 15.27
N ILE A 15 -20.67 1.25 15.62
CA ILE A 15 -19.61 1.54 16.61
C ILE A 15 -18.67 2.63 16.10
N LEU A 16 -18.27 2.61 14.82
CA LEU A 16 -17.45 3.68 14.22
C LEU A 16 -18.19 5.01 14.22
N LEU A 17 -19.49 5.01 13.90
CA LEU A 17 -20.33 6.21 13.96
C LEU A 17 -20.47 6.72 15.42
N ALA A 18 -20.70 5.83 16.38
CA ALA A 18 -20.73 6.19 17.80
C ALA A 18 -19.38 6.79 18.25
N SER A 19 -18.26 6.24 17.81
CA SER A 19 -16.93 6.82 18.06
C SER A 19 -16.82 8.24 17.49
N ALA A 20 -17.30 8.45 16.25
CA ALA A 20 -17.28 9.76 15.60
C ALA A 20 -18.12 10.82 16.33
N VAL A 21 -19.15 10.42 17.08
CA VAL A 21 -20.01 11.34 17.85
C VAL A 21 -19.49 11.53 19.28
N ILE A 22 -19.12 10.48 19.99
CA ILE A 22 -18.79 10.50 21.42
C ILE A 22 -17.40 11.09 21.67
N VAL A 23 -16.38 10.65 20.90
CA VAL A 23 -14.99 11.00 21.17
C VAL A 23 -14.69 12.49 20.98
N PRO A 24 -15.23 13.20 19.98
CA PRO A 24 -15.07 14.65 19.85
C PRO A 24 -15.51 15.45 21.07
N ILE A 25 -16.57 15.02 21.76
CA ILE A 25 -17.07 15.67 22.99
C ILE A 25 -16.02 15.58 24.10
N LEU A 26 -15.27 14.48 24.15
CA LEU A 26 -14.21 14.22 25.13
C LEU A 26 -12.85 14.79 24.73
N SER A 27 -12.74 15.43 23.56
CA SER A 27 -11.46 15.88 22.98
C SER A 27 -10.70 16.91 23.84
N GLY A 28 -11.37 17.58 24.78
CA GLY A 28 -10.72 18.42 25.80
C GLY A 28 -9.78 17.63 26.73
N LYS A 29 -10.09 16.36 27.01
CA LYS A 29 -9.24 15.42 27.74
C LYS A 29 -8.49 14.53 26.73
N ARG A 30 -7.48 15.09 26.07
CA ARG A 30 -6.77 14.52 24.90
C ARG A 30 -6.44 13.02 25.04
N LYS A 31 -5.80 12.65 26.15
CA LYS A 31 -5.37 11.26 26.39
C LYS A 31 -6.55 10.31 26.57
N LEU A 32 -7.59 10.74 27.28
CA LEU A 32 -8.82 9.96 27.44
C LEU A 32 -9.52 9.77 26.10
N ALA A 33 -9.67 10.84 25.30
CA ALA A 33 -10.24 10.77 23.97
C ALA A 33 -9.47 9.80 23.06
N GLY A 34 -8.13 9.82 23.11
CA GLY A 34 -7.28 8.90 22.39
C GLY A 34 -7.54 7.43 22.74
N TRP A 35 -7.63 7.12 24.04
CA TRP A 35 -7.91 5.76 24.51
C TRP A 35 -9.32 5.28 24.13
N ILE A 36 -10.34 6.12 24.29
CA ILE A 36 -11.72 5.77 23.95
C ILE A 36 -11.85 5.55 22.44
N ASN A 37 -11.24 6.43 21.62
CA ASN A 37 -11.18 6.21 20.16
C ASN A 37 -10.51 4.87 19.81
N PHE A 38 -9.36 4.59 20.43
CA PHE A 38 -8.65 3.32 20.19
C PHE A 38 -9.52 2.10 20.55
N ILE A 39 -10.20 2.12 21.72
CA ILE A 39 -11.05 1.02 22.16
C ILE A 39 -12.21 0.80 21.16
N LEU A 40 -12.95 1.87 20.83
CA LEU A 40 -14.10 1.76 19.92
C LEU A 40 -13.68 1.34 18.51
N VAL A 41 -12.62 1.90 17.99
CA VAL A 41 -12.07 1.48 16.68
C VAL A 41 -11.60 0.03 16.71
N THR A 42 -10.97 -0.42 17.81
CA THR A 42 -10.51 -1.80 17.95
C THR A 42 -11.66 -2.79 18.02
N VAL A 43 -12.73 -2.47 18.74
CA VAL A 43 -13.94 -3.32 18.81
C VAL A 43 -14.59 -3.42 17.43
N ALA A 44 -14.79 -2.30 16.74
CA ALA A 44 -15.32 -2.31 15.37
C ALA A 44 -14.41 -3.12 14.41
N ALA A 45 -13.09 -2.87 14.47
CA ALA A 45 -12.13 -3.57 13.65
C ALA A 45 -12.05 -5.08 13.94
N ALA A 46 -12.27 -5.51 15.18
CA ALA A 46 -12.33 -6.94 15.52
C ALA A 46 -13.51 -7.65 14.84
N LEU A 47 -14.70 -7.01 14.79
CA LEU A 47 -15.84 -7.51 14.03
C LEU A 47 -15.53 -7.58 12.53
N LEU A 48 -14.90 -6.54 11.99
CA LEU A 48 -14.50 -6.49 10.58
C LEU A 48 -13.41 -7.53 10.24
N LEU A 49 -12.44 -7.77 11.11
CA LEU A 49 -11.46 -8.84 10.95
C LEU A 49 -12.10 -10.22 11.01
N HIS A 50 -13.13 -10.40 11.83
CA HIS A 50 -13.92 -11.64 11.86
C HIS A 50 -14.65 -11.86 10.53
N ILE A 51 -15.29 -10.81 9.96
CA ILE A 51 -15.88 -10.87 8.61
C ILE A 51 -14.82 -11.26 7.57
N SER A 52 -13.68 -10.60 7.60
CA SER A 52 -12.54 -10.88 6.69
C SER A 52 -12.11 -12.35 6.79
N PHE A 53 -11.97 -12.87 8.00
CA PHE A 53 -11.56 -14.26 8.22
C PHE A 53 -12.58 -15.24 7.64
N ILE A 54 -13.86 -15.05 7.91
CA ILE A 54 -14.92 -15.93 7.41
C ILE A 54 -15.00 -15.90 5.88
N SER A 55 -15.04 -14.71 5.28
CA SER A 55 -15.16 -14.59 3.83
C SER A 55 -13.95 -15.14 3.06
N VAL A 56 -12.72 -14.95 3.58
CA VAL A 56 -11.50 -15.42 2.91
C VAL A 56 -11.26 -16.91 3.13
N PHE A 57 -11.42 -17.42 4.37
CA PHE A 57 -10.98 -18.77 4.73
C PHE A 57 -12.11 -19.81 4.79
N GLN A 58 -13.35 -19.41 5.03
CA GLN A 58 -14.48 -20.32 5.15
C GLN A 58 -15.43 -20.25 3.95
N GLY A 59 -15.23 -19.31 3.00
CA GLY A 59 -16.08 -19.15 1.84
C GLY A 59 -17.50 -18.64 2.18
N GLY A 60 -17.65 -17.99 3.34
CA GLY A 60 -18.90 -17.34 3.74
C GLY A 60 -19.06 -16.00 3.03
N GLY A 61 -20.29 -15.69 2.62
CA GLY A 61 -20.61 -14.48 1.85
C GLY A 61 -20.91 -14.79 0.38
N GLY A 62 -21.04 -13.74 -0.43
CA GLY A 62 -21.42 -13.87 -1.86
C GLY A 62 -22.89 -13.58 -2.13
N GLU A 63 -23.76 -13.71 -1.14
CA GLU A 63 -25.15 -13.26 -1.24
C GLU A 63 -25.26 -11.77 -0.95
N LYS A 64 -26.15 -11.10 -1.69
CA LYS A 64 -26.43 -9.67 -1.50
C LYS A 64 -27.36 -9.45 -0.33
N SER A 65 -27.11 -8.43 0.46
CA SER A 65 -28.03 -7.98 1.50
C SER A 65 -28.35 -6.50 1.35
N GLN A 66 -29.63 -6.16 1.29
CA GLN A 66 -30.07 -4.77 1.37
C GLN A 66 -30.04 -4.34 2.83
N LEU A 67 -29.10 -3.47 3.20
CA LEU A 67 -28.94 -3.02 4.57
C LEU A 67 -29.51 -1.62 4.82
N LEU A 68 -29.56 -0.79 3.80
CA LEU A 68 -30.01 0.60 3.91
C LEU A 68 -30.98 0.92 2.77
N GLN A 69 -31.94 1.81 3.04
CA GLN A 69 -32.85 2.33 2.03
C GLN A 69 -32.93 3.85 2.14
N PHE A 70 -32.75 4.53 1.01
CA PHE A 70 -32.90 5.96 0.88
C PHE A 70 -34.02 6.25 -0.13
N GLY A 71 -35.20 6.58 0.38
CA GLY A 71 -36.37 6.76 -0.46
C GLY A 71 -36.69 5.49 -1.26
N PRO A 72 -36.81 5.55 -2.59
CA PRO A 72 -37.07 4.39 -3.45
C PRO A 72 -35.82 3.54 -3.73
N VAL A 73 -34.62 3.98 -3.35
CA VAL A 73 -33.35 3.33 -3.69
C VAL A 73 -32.82 2.54 -2.51
N GLY A 74 -32.67 1.22 -2.69
CA GLY A 74 -31.99 0.35 -1.74
C GLY A 74 -30.49 0.36 -1.96
N ILE A 75 -29.69 0.44 -0.87
CA ILE A 75 -28.26 0.23 -0.90
C ILE A 75 -27.97 -1.21 -0.53
N TYR A 76 -27.37 -1.93 -1.46
CA TYR A 76 -27.01 -3.32 -1.30
C TYR A 76 -25.51 -3.44 -0.97
N PHE A 77 -25.22 -4.42 -0.13
CA PHE A 77 -23.85 -4.75 0.23
C PHE A 77 -23.51 -6.16 -0.25
N LEU A 78 -22.30 -6.34 -0.72
CA LEU A 78 -21.74 -7.61 -1.16
C LEU A 78 -20.44 -7.86 -0.41
N ILE A 79 -20.39 -8.91 0.38
CA ILE A 79 -19.19 -9.37 1.06
C ILE A 79 -18.78 -10.69 0.42
N ASP A 80 -17.70 -10.70 -0.33
CA ASP A 80 -17.04 -11.88 -0.87
C ASP A 80 -15.60 -11.98 -0.35
N ALA A 81 -14.87 -13.02 -0.73
CA ALA A 81 -13.49 -13.20 -0.29
C ALA A 81 -12.57 -12.05 -0.72
N PHE A 82 -12.81 -11.45 -1.88
CA PHE A 82 -12.04 -10.31 -2.36
C PHE A 82 -12.31 -9.03 -1.55
N SER A 83 -13.57 -8.71 -1.24
CA SER A 83 -13.93 -7.65 -0.28
C SER A 83 -13.33 -7.92 1.09
N GLY A 84 -13.42 -9.17 1.55
CA GLY A 84 -12.88 -9.62 2.84
C GLY A 84 -11.39 -9.34 3.00
N PHE A 85 -10.60 -9.52 1.96
CA PHE A 85 -9.18 -9.16 1.97
C PHE A 85 -8.96 -7.67 2.24
N PHE A 86 -9.70 -6.79 1.56
CA PHE A 86 -9.56 -5.34 1.77
C PHE A 86 -10.11 -4.90 3.12
N ILE A 87 -11.22 -5.48 3.59
CA ILE A 87 -11.74 -5.27 4.95
C ILE A 87 -10.64 -5.60 5.98
N GLY A 88 -9.95 -6.72 5.80
CA GLY A 88 -8.88 -7.17 6.71
C GLY A 88 -7.73 -6.17 6.81
N ILE A 89 -7.19 -5.72 5.68
CA ILE A 89 -6.05 -4.77 5.70
C ILE A 89 -6.45 -3.38 6.21
N ILE A 90 -7.66 -2.91 5.92
CA ILE A 90 -8.18 -1.63 6.42
C ILE A 90 -8.32 -1.69 7.94
N SER A 91 -8.97 -2.74 8.44
CA SER A 91 -9.25 -2.92 9.87
C SER A 91 -7.97 -3.08 10.70
N PHE A 92 -7.03 -3.87 10.21
CA PHE A 92 -5.73 -4.04 10.86
C PHE A 92 -4.97 -2.73 10.97
N MET A 93 -4.86 -1.98 9.87
CA MET A 93 -4.17 -0.68 9.88
C MET A 93 -4.91 0.38 10.71
N ALA A 94 -6.23 0.30 10.79
CA ALA A 94 -7.03 1.18 11.66
C ALA A 94 -6.64 1.01 13.13
N ILE A 95 -6.49 -0.23 13.63
CA ILE A 95 -6.03 -0.52 14.99
C ILE A 95 -4.64 0.06 15.23
N MET A 96 -3.69 -0.21 14.33
CA MET A 96 -2.30 0.27 14.45
C MET A 96 -2.23 1.79 14.50
N SER A 97 -2.97 2.47 13.62
CA SER A 97 -3.00 3.93 13.55
C SER A 97 -3.74 4.56 14.73
N ALA A 98 -4.83 3.95 15.20
CA ALA A 98 -5.57 4.45 16.37
C ALA A 98 -4.73 4.36 17.64
N PHE A 99 -4.01 3.25 17.85
CA PHE A 99 -3.13 3.07 19.01
C PHE A 99 -1.95 4.04 18.99
N TYR A 100 -1.33 4.21 17.83
CA TYR A 100 -0.26 5.19 17.64
C TYR A 100 -0.73 6.64 17.92
N SER A 101 -1.97 6.95 17.53
CA SER A 101 -2.54 8.31 17.67
C SER A 101 -2.69 8.76 19.12
N ILE A 102 -2.85 7.84 20.09
CA ILE A 102 -3.05 8.17 21.52
C ILE A 102 -1.99 9.18 22.00
N GLN A 103 -0.73 8.88 21.74
CA GLN A 103 0.38 9.74 22.17
C GLN A 103 0.81 10.75 21.10
N TYR A 104 0.76 10.33 19.81
CA TYR A 104 1.22 11.19 18.73
C TYR A 104 0.43 12.50 18.64
N MET A 105 -0.89 12.46 18.87
CA MET A 105 -1.74 13.64 18.78
C MET A 105 -1.55 14.63 19.96
N GLU A 106 -0.86 14.25 21.03
CA GLU A 106 -0.44 15.18 22.08
C GLU A 106 0.64 16.17 21.60
N HIS A 107 1.34 15.85 20.50
CA HIS A 107 2.33 16.73 19.87
C HIS A 107 1.73 18.03 19.28
N TYR A 108 0.41 18.11 19.16
CA TYR A 108 -0.31 19.24 18.58
C TYR A 108 -1.09 20.08 19.64
N PRO A 109 -0.43 20.71 20.64
CA PRO A 109 -1.11 21.42 21.72
C PRO A 109 -1.98 22.58 21.21
N ASP A 110 -1.58 23.23 20.11
CA ASP A 110 -2.24 24.40 19.52
C ASP A 110 -3.45 24.09 18.66
N TYR A 111 -3.75 22.80 18.43
CA TYR A 111 -4.84 22.34 17.59
C TYR A 111 -5.92 21.62 18.39
N LYS A 112 -7.19 21.88 18.04
CA LYS A 112 -8.33 21.20 18.65
C LYS A 112 -8.48 19.80 18.04
N LEU A 113 -8.58 18.75 18.88
CA LEU A 113 -8.63 17.36 18.42
C LEU A 113 -10.05 16.88 18.06
N TRP A 114 -11.10 17.70 18.26
CA TRP A 114 -12.46 17.27 17.98
C TRP A 114 -12.65 16.87 16.50
N SER A 115 -12.09 17.64 15.57
CA SER A 115 -12.17 17.33 14.14
C SER A 115 -11.41 16.05 13.77
N TYR A 116 -10.26 15.81 14.41
CA TYR A 116 -9.50 14.58 14.21
C TYR A 116 -10.31 13.35 14.64
N TYR A 117 -10.89 13.36 15.83
CA TYR A 117 -11.65 12.24 16.38
C TYR A 117 -13.04 12.08 15.75
N LEU A 118 -13.63 13.14 15.19
CA LEU A 118 -14.82 13.05 14.35
C LEU A 118 -14.52 12.29 13.06
N THR A 119 -13.45 12.71 12.36
CA THR A 119 -13.20 12.26 10.99
C THR A 119 -12.38 10.97 10.90
N PHE A 120 -11.63 10.60 11.92
CA PHE A 120 -10.84 9.37 11.94
C PHE A 120 -11.70 8.09 11.78
N PRO A 121 -12.73 7.84 12.62
CA PRO A 121 -13.60 6.67 12.44
C PRO A 121 -14.47 6.77 11.18
N LEU A 122 -14.92 7.96 10.75
CA LEU A 122 -15.65 8.13 9.50
C LEU A 122 -14.78 7.80 8.28
N PHE A 123 -13.50 8.12 8.32
CA PHE A 123 -12.56 7.75 7.26
C PHE A 123 -12.45 6.23 7.10
N ILE A 124 -12.38 5.50 8.20
CA ILE A 124 -12.38 4.03 8.20
C ILE A 124 -13.72 3.50 7.66
N MET A 125 -14.83 4.04 8.14
CA MET A 125 -16.18 3.65 7.72
C MET A 125 -16.38 3.84 6.20
N GLY A 126 -15.92 4.96 5.63
CA GLY A 126 -16.00 5.21 4.20
C GLY A 126 -15.16 4.22 3.38
N MET A 127 -13.93 3.88 3.84
CA MET A 127 -13.11 2.86 3.16
C MET A 127 -13.77 1.47 3.17
N ILE A 128 -14.35 1.07 4.30
CA ILE A 128 -15.10 -0.20 4.42
C ILE A 128 -16.32 -0.17 3.49
N GLY A 129 -17.07 0.95 3.46
CA GLY A 129 -18.20 1.12 2.55
C GLY A 129 -17.81 0.88 1.10
N ILE A 130 -16.72 1.49 0.60
CA ILE A 130 -16.29 1.33 -0.81
C ILE A 130 -16.03 -0.13 -1.19
N VAL A 131 -15.47 -0.93 -0.29
CA VAL A 131 -15.14 -2.33 -0.58
C VAL A 131 -16.27 -3.32 -0.30
N THR A 132 -17.41 -2.83 0.18
CA THR A 132 -18.57 -3.67 0.51
C THR A 132 -19.83 -3.32 -0.24
N VAL A 133 -20.00 -2.12 -0.80
CA VAL A 133 -21.19 -1.75 -1.59
C VAL A 133 -21.20 -2.46 -2.94
N ASP A 134 -22.41 -2.85 -3.39
CA ASP A 134 -22.66 -3.59 -4.64
C ASP A 134 -23.19 -2.68 -5.77
N ASP A 135 -22.84 -1.41 -5.77
CA ASP A 135 -23.20 -0.47 -6.84
C ASP A 135 -22.10 0.57 -7.04
N LEU A 136 -22.07 1.22 -8.22
CA LEU A 136 -21.15 2.32 -8.53
C LEU A 136 -21.83 3.70 -8.54
N SER A 137 -23.08 3.80 -8.11
CA SER A 137 -23.85 5.05 -8.14
C SER A 137 -24.22 5.56 -6.75
N THR A 138 -25.12 4.91 -6.03
CA THR A 138 -25.67 5.40 -4.77
C THR A 138 -24.83 5.03 -3.55
N GLY A 139 -24.70 3.76 -3.25
CA GLY A 139 -23.92 3.27 -2.09
C GLY A 139 -22.45 3.64 -2.22
N PHE A 140 -21.91 3.49 -3.43
CA PHE A 140 -20.54 3.90 -3.74
C PHE A 140 -20.35 5.42 -3.52
N THR A 141 -21.28 6.26 -3.99
CA THR A 141 -21.20 7.71 -3.80
C THR A 141 -21.19 8.07 -2.31
N VAL A 142 -22.11 7.50 -1.51
CA VAL A 142 -22.16 7.77 -0.06
C VAL A 142 -20.84 7.37 0.60
N ALA A 143 -20.34 6.17 0.32
CA ALA A 143 -19.08 5.68 0.87
C ALA A 143 -17.87 6.53 0.44
N TRP A 144 -17.82 6.91 -0.85
CA TRP A 144 -16.76 7.76 -1.40
C TRP A 144 -16.75 9.14 -0.77
N GLN A 145 -17.91 9.77 -0.61
CA GLN A 145 -18.01 11.09 -0.01
C GLN A 145 -17.64 11.07 1.48
N ILE A 146 -18.12 10.09 2.24
CA ILE A 146 -17.71 9.92 3.64
C ILE A 146 -16.18 9.78 3.74
N MET A 147 -15.57 8.89 2.94
CA MET A 147 -14.12 8.69 2.92
C MET A 147 -13.37 9.96 2.51
N THR A 148 -13.82 10.64 1.46
CA THR A 148 -13.11 11.79 0.87
C THR A 148 -13.19 13.00 1.77
N ILE A 149 -14.37 13.34 2.30
CA ILE A 149 -14.57 14.48 3.20
C ILE A 149 -13.84 14.24 4.54
N ALA A 150 -13.96 13.02 5.10
CA ALA A 150 -13.24 12.69 6.33
C ALA A 150 -11.73 12.80 6.15
N SER A 151 -11.18 12.23 5.08
CA SER A 151 -9.73 12.33 4.80
C SER A 151 -9.28 13.76 4.47
N TYR A 152 -10.11 14.57 3.82
CA TYR A 152 -9.83 15.98 3.59
C TYR A 152 -9.59 16.75 4.90
N PHE A 153 -10.48 16.59 5.89
CA PHE A 153 -10.29 17.23 7.19
C PHE A 153 -9.07 16.68 7.95
N LEU A 154 -8.77 15.39 7.83
CA LEU A 154 -7.57 14.78 8.41
C LEU A 154 -6.28 15.29 7.74
N ILE A 155 -6.27 15.47 6.43
CA ILE A 155 -5.13 16.06 5.69
C ILE A 155 -4.97 17.54 6.07
N ARG A 156 -6.08 18.28 6.19
CA ARG A 156 -6.10 19.69 6.56
C ARG A 156 -5.87 19.94 8.04
N PHE A 157 -5.56 18.93 8.85
CA PHE A 157 -5.52 19.03 10.32
C PHE A 157 -4.70 20.23 10.82
N GLU A 158 -3.53 20.47 10.24
CA GLU A 158 -2.70 21.66 10.54
C GLU A 158 -3.18 22.89 9.75
N TYR A 159 -4.45 23.29 9.95
CA TYR A 159 -5.16 24.33 9.19
C TYR A 159 -4.62 25.75 9.38
N LYS A 160 -3.80 26.00 10.39
CA LYS A 160 -3.16 27.31 10.60
C LYS A 160 -2.12 27.61 9.49
N GLU A 161 -1.57 26.57 8.87
CA GLU A 161 -0.64 26.68 7.77
C GLU A 161 -1.40 26.81 6.44
N ARG A 162 -1.39 27.98 5.80
CA ARG A 162 -2.10 28.25 4.53
C ARG A 162 -1.72 27.28 3.42
N GLY A 163 -0.45 26.86 3.38
CA GLY A 163 0.05 25.87 2.40
C GLY A 163 -0.65 24.52 2.55
N ASN A 164 -0.88 24.06 3.80
CA ASN A 164 -1.55 22.81 4.09
C ASN A 164 -3.03 22.85 3.65
N VAL A 165 -3.71 23.96 3.93
CA VAL A 165 -5.10 24.15 3.48
C VAL A 165 -5.21 24.10 1.96
N ARG A 166 -4.31 24.79 1.24
CA ARG A 166 -4.26 24.77 -0.23
C ARG A 166 -4.07 23.35 -0.79
N ASN A 167 -3.15 22.59 -0.21
CA ASN A 167 -2.87 21.22 -0.63
C ASN A 167 -4.02 20.27 -0.31
N ALA A 168 -4.71 20.44 0.82
CA ALA A 168 -5.92 19.69 1.16
C ALA A 168 -7.07 20.00 0.18
N ASN A 169 -7.29 21.28 -0.16
CA ASN A 169 -8.30 21.68 -1.14
C ASN A 169 -8.01 21.07 -2.53
N LYS A 170 -6.74 21.06 -2.95
CA LYS A 170 -6.31 20.40 -4.18
C LYS A 170 -6.63 18.90 -4.16
N TYR A 171 -6.37 18.23 -3.03
CA TYR A 171 -6.75 16.83 -2.83
C TYR A 171 -8.26 16.63 -3.01
N LEU A 172 -9.10 17.44 -2.33
CA LEU A 172 -10.55 17.33 -2.39
C LEU A 172 -11.04 17.45 -3.84
N ILE A 173 -10.64 18.52 -4.55
CA ILE A 173 -11.06 18.77 -5.94
C ILE A 173 -10.72 17.58 -6.86
N LEU A 174 -9.51 17.01 -6.71
CA LEU A 174 -9.09 15.89 -7.55
C LEU A 174 -9.83 14.59 -7.19
N MET A 175 -10.23 14.40 -5.94
CA MET A 175 -11.04 13.23 -5.53
C MET A 175 -12.49 13.36 -6.00
N GLU A 176 -13.06 14.57 -6.03
CA GLU A 176 -14.40 14.81 -6.60
C GLU A 176 -14.40 14.65 -8.13
N LEU A 177 -13.33 15.09 -8.80
CA LEU A 177 -13.14 14.80 -10.23
C LEU A 177 -13.08 13.29 -10.50
N ALA A 178 -12.33 12.55 -9.67
CA ALA A 178 -12.23 11.10 -9.79
C ALA A 178 -13.60 10.41 -9.62
N TRP A 179 -14.38 10.83 -8.63
CA TRP A 179 -15.75 10.36 -8.42
C TRP A 179 -16.65 10.66 -9.61
N ALA A 180 -16.62 11.89 -10.13
CA ALA A 180 -17.41 12.28 -11.28
C ALA A 180 -17.09 11.46 -12.53
N LEU A 181 -15.80 11.11 -12.75
CA LEU A 181 -15.38 10.25 -13.85
C LEU A 181 -15.91 8.82 -13.70
N ILE A 182 -15.91 8.26 -12.47
CA ILE A 182 -16.48 6.94 -12.21
C ILE A 182 -17.98 6.93 -12.48
N LEU A 183 -18.71 7.93 -11.99
CA LEU A 183 -20.14 8.08 -12.28
C LEU A 183 -20.42 8.24 -13.76
N ALA A 184 -19.68 9.11 -14.45
CA ALA A 184 -19.83 9.29 -15.89
C ALA A 184 -19.60 7.98 -16.65
N GLY A 185 -18.57 7.21 -16.29
CA GLY A 185 -18.32 5.88 -16.84
C GLY A 185 -19.48 4.93 -16.57
N THR A 186 -20.03 4.92 -15.36
CA THR A 186 -21.16 4.06 -15.00
C THR A 186 -22.42 4.41 -15.81
N PHE A 187 -22.75 5.69 -15.96
CA PHE A 187 -23.96 6.10 -16.68
C PHE A 187 -23.81 6.13 -18.22
N LEU A 188 -22.61 5.86 -18.75
CA LEU A 188 -22.41 5.56 -20.18
C LEU A 188 -22.74 4.10 -20.55
N ILE A 189 -23.00 3.25 -19.56
CA ILE A 189 -23.49 1.90 -19.79
C ILE A 189 -24.95 1.99 -20.25
N ASP A 190 -25.27 1.36 -21.38
CA ASP A 190 -26.61 1.44 -21.98
C ASP A 190 -27.69 0.92 -21.00
N GLY A 191 -28.66 1.80 -20.71
CA GLY A 191 -29.74 1.50 -19.79
C GLY A 191 -29.35 1.46 -18.30
N ALA A 192 -28.14 1.91 -17.91
CA ALA A 192 -27.75 2.01 -16.50
C ALA A 192 -28.69 2.96 -15.74
N ALA A 193 -29.09 2.53 -14.54
CA ALA A 193 -29.94 3.26 -13.63
C ALA A 193 -29.28 3.48 -12.26
N ILE A 194 -29.78 4.45 -11.53
CA ILE A 194 -29.34 4.72 -10.16
C ILE A 194 -29.65 3.52 -9.27
N GLY A 195 -28.66 3.03 -8.54
CA GLY A 195 -28.81 1.87 -7.64
C GLY A 195 -28.63 0.50 -8.32
N ASP A 196 -28.29 0.47 -9.61
CA ASP A 196 -27.97 -0.79 -10.30
C ASP A 196 -26.80 -1.49 -9.61
N SER A 197 -27.02 -2.77 -9.29
CA SER A 197 -25.96 -3.61 -8.74
C SER A 197 -24.85 -3.89 -9.76
N LEU A 198 -23.65 -4.26 -9.29
CA LEU A 198 -22.56 -4.67 -10.19
C LEU A 198 -22.99 -5.78 -11.14
N HIS A 199 -23.74 -6.77 -10.67
CA HIS A 199 -24.28 -7.84 -11.50
C HIS A 199 -25.23 -7.31 -12.60
N THR A 200 -26.12 -6.37 -12.27
CA THR A 200 -27.01 -5.73 -13.24
C THR A 200 -26.23 -4.95 -14.29
N LEU A 201 -25.20 -4.21 -13.86
CA LEU A 201 -24.31 -3.46 -14.77
C LEU A 201 -23.53 -4.38 -15.73
N ILE A 202 -23.09 -5.56 -15.26
CA ILE A 202 -22.44 -6.57 -16.13
C ILE A 202 -23.39 -7.01 -17.26
N GLY A 203 -24.65 -7.30 -16.94
CA GLY A 203 -25.66 -7.65 -17.94
C GLY A 203 -25.87 -6.54 -18.98
N LYS A 204 -25.93 -5.28 -18.53
CA LYS A 204 -26.10 -4.09 -19.38
C LYS A 204 -24.84 -3.77 -20.20
N LEU A 205 -23.65 -4.09 -19.73
CA LEU A 205 -22.40 -3.97 -20.48
C LEU A 205 -22.41 -4.84 -21.75
N GLY A 206 -23.13 -5.96 -21.77
CA GLY A 206 -23.28 -6.81 -22.94
C GLY A 206 -23.99 -6.14 -24.12
N THR A 207 -24.82 -5.13 -23.88
CA THR A 207 -25.51 -4.32 -24.90
C THR A 207 -24.72 -3.08 -25.31
N THR A 208 -23.83 -2.59 -24.45
CA THR A 208 -22.99 -1.40 -24.70
C THR A 208 -21.86 -1.76 -25.66
N LYS A 209 -21.76 -1.08 -26.79
CA LYS A 209 -20.81 -1.44 -27.89
C LYS A 209 -19.93 -0.28 -28.32
N GLY A 210 -18.87 -0.62 -29.04
CA GLY A 210 -18.00 0.33 -29.75
C GLY A 210 -17.34 1.37 -28.84
N LEU A 211 -17.45 2.64 -29.22
CA LEU A 211 -16.82 3.74 -28.52
C LEU A 211 -17.36 3.92 -27.10
N SER A 212 -18.66 3.68 -26.86
CA SER A 212 -19.26 3.79 -25.51
C SER A 212 -18.61 2.81 -24.55
N LEU A 213 -18.45 1.54 -24.95
CA LEU A 213 -17.78 0.54 -24.11
C LEU A 213 -16.32 0.92 -23.80
N LEU A 214 -15.58 1.45 -24.78
CA LEU A 214 -14.21 1.92 -24.60
C LEU A 214 -14.15 3.09 -23.60
N LEU A 215 -15.10 4.04 -23.72
CA LEU A 215 -15.18 5.19 -22.80
C LEU A 215 -15.57 4.77 -21.38
N VAL A 216 -16.47 3.81 -21.20
CA VAL A 216 -16.82 3.24 -19.89
C VAL A 216 -15.56 2.79 -19.17
N TYR A 217 -14.80 1.86 -19.75
CA TYR A 217 -13.60 1.35 -19.12
C TYR A 217 -12.50 2.42 -18.96
N GLY A 218 -12.38 3.32 -19.92
CA GLY A 218 -11.42 4.43 -19.85
C GLY A 218 -11.69 5.37 -18.69
N LEU A 219 -12.94 5.78 -18.50
CA LEU A 219 -13.35 6.68 -17.42
C LEU A 219 -13.23 6.00 -16.04
N LEU A 220 -13.63 4.73 -15.94
CA LEU A 220 -13.45 3.95 -14.71
C LEU A 220 -11.96 3.78 -14.36
N LEU A 221 -11.11 3.46 -15.36
CA LEU A 221 -9.65 3.35 -15.15
C LEU A 221 -9.05 4.67 -14.65
N VAL A 222 -9.41 5.79 -15.27
CA VAL A 222 -8.91 7.11 -14.88
C VAL A 222 -9.41 7.48 -13.49
N GLY A 223 -10.70 7.32 -13.21
CA GLY A 223 -11.30 7.64 -11.91
C GLY A 223 -10.68 6.85 -10.76
N PHE A 224 -10.62 5.51 -10.87
CA PHE A 224 -9.95 4.68 -9.88
C PHE A 224 -8.44 4.87 -9.88
N GLY A 225 -7.83 5.20 -11.02
CA GLY A 225 -6.42 5.52 -11.16
C GLY A 225 -6.00 6.78 -10.40
N PHE A 226 -6.84 7.83 -10.38
CA PHE A 226 -6.65 8.98 -9.49
C PHE A 226 -6.50 8.54 -8.04
N LYS A 227 -7.43 7.70 -7.57
CA LYS A 227 -7.43 7.20 -6.19
C LYS A 227 -6.27 6.28 -5.91
N ALA A 228 -5.93 5.38 -6.84
CA ALA A 228 -4.81 4.45 -6.74
C ALA A 228 -3.43 5.15 -6.78
N GLY A 229 -3.37 6.42 -7.13
CA GLY A 229 -2.11 7.13 -7.28
C GLY A 229 -1.36 6.81 -8.58
N MET A 230 -2.07 6.39 -9.64
CA MET A 230 -1.54 6.14 -10.98
C MET A 230 -0.98 7.41 -11.61
N PHE A 231 0.16 7.33 -12.28
CA PHE A 231 0.71 8.44 -13.07
C PHE A 231 -0.18 8.75 -14.28
N PRO A 232 -0.41 10.03 -14.65
CA PRO A 232 0.11 11.25 -14.00
C PRO A 232 -0.72 11.72 -12.80
N PHE A 233 -1.86 11.13 -12.56
CA PHE A 233 -2.89 11.60 -11.64
C PHE A 233 -2.41 11.61 -10.18
N GLY A 234 -1.74 10.55 -9.74
CA GLY A 234 -1.23 10.43 -8.37
C GLY A 234 -0.25 11.52 -7.97
N GLN A 235 0.58 12.00 -8.91
CA GLN A 235 1.55 13.05 -8.64
C GLN A 235 0.92 14.40 -8.29
N LEU A 236 -0.32 14.63 -8.75
CA LEU A 236 -1.00 15.89 -8.57
C LEU A 236 -1.40 16.14 -7.11
N TRP A 237 -1.64 15.09 -6.32
CA TRP A 237 -2.17 15.24 -4.96
C TRP A 237 -1.41 14.46 -3.88
N LEU A 238 -0.98 13.23 -4.20
CA LEU A 238 -0.51 12.27 -3.19
C LEU A 238 0.73 12.76 -2.43
N PRO A 239 1.80 13.29 -3.06
CA PRO A 239 2.97 13.77 -2.34
C PRO A 239 2.66 14.94 -1.41
N ASP A 240 1.77 15.82 -1.82
CA ASP A 240 1.38 16.99 -1.05
C ASP A 240 0.49 16.58 0.15
N ALA A 241 -0.53 15.75 -0.07
CA ALA A 241 -1.44 15.29 0.97
C ALA A 241 -0.74 14.48 2.07
N HIS A 242 0.11 13.49 1.67
CA HIS A 242 0.78 12.62 2.63
C HIS A 242 1.89 13.31 3.43
N SER A 243 2.53 14.34 2.87
CA SER A 243 3.61 15.06 3.55
C SER A 243 3.09 15.98 4.65
N ILE A 244 1.85 16.47 4.55
CA ILE A 244 1.24 17.41 5.51
C ILE A 244 0.34 16.74 6.55
N ALA A 245 -0.35 15.65 6.19
CA ALA A 245 -1.24 14.94 7.12
C ALA A 245 -0.49 14.44 8.36
N PRO A 246 -1.11 14.35 9.55
CA PRO A 246 -0.52 13.68 10.72
C PRO A 246 -0.02 12.27 10.38
N SER A 247 1.07 11.82 10.97
CA SER A 247 1.74 10.58 10.56
C SER A 247 0.87 9.31 10.64
N PRO A 248 0.00 9.10 11.66
CA PRO A 248 -0.94 7.98 11.65
C PRO A 248 -1.95 8.05 10.50
N ILE A 249 -2.32 9.26 10.07
CA ILE A 249 -3.18 9.45 8.90
C ILE A 249 -2.41 9.17 7.61
N SER A 250 -1.16 9.63 7.49
CA SER A 250 -0.31 9.31 6.34
C SER A 250 -0.12 7.79 6.19
N ALA A 251 -0.05 7.05 7.30
CA ALA A 251 0.01 5.59 7.31
C ALA A 251 -1.27 4.96 6.75
N LEU A 252 -2.47 5.46 7.10
CA LEU A 252 -3.76 5.01 6.55
C LEU A 252 -3.92 5.44 5.09
N LEU A 253 -3.62 6.69 4.74
CA LEU A 253 -3.72 7.18 3.36
C LEU A 253 -2.89 6.33 2.40
N SER A 254 -1.62 6.11 2.72
CA SER A 254 -0.70 5.32 1.90
C SER A 254 -0.91 3.81 2.07
N GLY A 255 -1.14 3.37 3.30
CA GLY A 255 -1.29 1.95 3.63
C GLY A 255 -2.55 1.33 3.06
N VAL A 256 -3.70 2.01 3.12
CA VAL A 256 -5.00 1.42 2.79
C VAL A 256 -5.89 2.25 1.89
N MET A 257 -5.97 3.58 2.02
CA MET A 257 -6.90 4.38 1.22
C MET A 257 -6.64 4.27 -0.30
N ILE A 258 -5.39 4.37 -0.75
CA ILE A 258 -5.08 4.26 -2.18
C ILE A 258 -5.37 2.86 -2.74
N LYS A 259 -5.53 1.84 -1.89
CA LYS A 259 -5.92 0.49 -2.29
C LYS A 259 -7.39 0.36 -2.61
N THR A 260 -8.25 1.28 -2.15
CA THR A 260 -9.64 1.32 -2.63
C THR A 260 -9.70 1.61 -4.14
N GLY A 261 -8.74 2.36 -4.69
CA GLY A 261 -8.56 2.51 -6.14
C GLY A 261 -8.11 1.20 -6.82
N VAL A 262 -7.20 0.44 -6.19
CA VAL A 262 -6.81 -0.91 -6.68
C VAL A 262 -8.01 -1.86 -6.68
N TYR A 263 -8.79 -1.86 -5.61
CA TYR A 263 -10.04 -2.62 -5.51
C TYR A 263 -10.95 -2.30 -6.70
N GLY A 264 -11.18 -1.01 -6.98
CA GLY A 264 -12.01 -0.57 -8.10
C GLY A 264 -11.46 -1.00 -9.46
N ILE A 265 -10.15 -0.88 -9.71
CA ILE A 265 -9.52 -1.34 -10.96
C ILE A 265 -9.72 -2.85 -11.13
N ILE A 266 -9.45 -3.66 -10.10
CA ILE A 266 -9.58 -5.12 -10.21
C ILE A 266 -11.06 -5.48 -10.39
N ARG A 267 -12.01 -4.89 -9.64
CA ARG A 267 -13.45 -5.12 -9.80
C ARG A 267 -13.92 -4.77 -11.23
N THR A 268 -13.46 -3.65 -11.78
CA THR A 268 -13.83 -3.23 -13.13
C THR A 268 -13.32 -4.20 -14.21
N PHE A 269 -12.05 -4.57 -14.16
CA PHE A 269 -11.39 -5.27 -15.27
C PHE A 269 -11.41 -6.79 -15.16
N TYR A 270 -11.81 -7.36 -14.01
CA TYR A 270 -11.85 -8.80 -13.79
C TYR A 270 -13.24 -9.34 -13.39
N TRP A 271 -14.16 -8.49 -12.93
CA TRP A 271 -15.54 -8.85 -12.61
C TRP A 271 -16.57 -8.21 -13.53
N MET A 272 -16.45 -6.92 -13.82
CA MET A 272 -17.36 -6.22 -14.71
C MET A 272 -17.00 -6.47 -16.18
N VAL A 273 -17.00 -7.73 -16.60
CA VAL A 273 -16.59 -8.13 -17.94
C VAL A 273 -17.79 -8.73 -18.69
N PRO A 274 -18.27 -8.10 -19.78
CA PRO A 274 -19.36 -8.65 -20.58
C PRO A 274 -18.89 -9.88 -21.39
N ALA A 275 -19.84 -10.71 -21.77
CA ALA A 275 -19.57 -11.92 -22.57
C ALA A 275 -18.96 -11.60 -23.95
N GLU A 276 -19.32 -10.45 -24.54
CA GLU A 276 -18.84 -10.03 -25.86
C GLU A 276 -18.33 -8.58 -25.84
N GLY A 277 -17.45 -8.25 -26.77
CA GLY A 277 -16.98 -6.89 -27.00
C GLY A 277 -15.86 -6.40 -26.08
N TYR A 278 -15.54 -7.12 -25.00
CA TYR A 278 -14.44 -6.77 -24.10
C TYR A 278 -13.09 -7.22 -24.66
N ASN A 279 -12.18 -6.29 -24.82
CA ASN A 279 -10.82 -6.57 -25.25
C ASN A 279 -9.85 -6.57 -24.08
N GLY A 280 -9.74 -7.71 -23.40
CA GLY A 280 -8.85 -7.87 -22.23
C GLY A 280 -7.37 -7.67 -22.56
N MET A 281 -6.93 -8.03 -23.76
CA MET A 281 -5.55 -7.78 -24.21
C MET A 281 -5.25 -6.28 -24.27
N LEU A 282 -6.13 -5.49 -24.90
CA LEU A 282 -5.97 -4.03 -24.99
C LEU A 282 -5.89 -3.39 -23.61
N TRP A 283 -6.85 -3.69 -22.74
CA TRP A 283 -6.90 -3.11 -21.39
C TRP A 283 -5.73 -3.59 -20.52
N GLY A 284 -5.30 -4.83 -20.67
CA GLY A 284 -4.10 -5.33 -20.03
C GLY A 284 -2.84 -4.54 -20.40
N ILE A 285 -2.64 -4.28 -21.72
CA ILE A 285 -1.53 -3.45 -22.21
C ILE A 285 -1.61 -2.04 -21.65
N VAL A 286 -2.79 -1.41 -21.69
CA VAL A 286 -2.98 -0.05 -21.17
C VAL A 286 -2.65 0.03 -19.68
N ILE A 287 -3.22 -0.86 -18.85
CA ILE A 287 -2.99 -0.89 -17.41
C ILE A 287 -1.52 -1.18 -17.09
N ALA A 288 -0.89 -2.18 -17.74
CA ALA A 288 0.51 -2.51 -17.53
C ALA A 288 1.44 -1.35 -17.91
N SER A 289 1.14 -0.63 -18.99
CA SER A 289 1.89 0.54 -19.45
C SER A 289 1.81 1.69 -18.43
N PHE A 290 0.61 1.99 -17.91
CA PHE A 290 0.46 2.93 -16.79
C PHE A 290 1.21 2.44 -15.55
N GLY A 291 1.20 1.14 -15.26
CA GLY A 291 1.93 0.53 -14.16
C GLY A 291 3.43 0.80 -14.27
N VAL A 292 4.06 0.46 -15.39
CA VAL A 292 5.51 0.63 -15.59
C VAL A 292 5.95 2.09 -15.57
N VAL A 293 5.15 3.00 -16.14
CA VAL A 293 5.44 4.44 -16.08
C VAL A 293 5.31 4.96 -14.64
N THR A 294 4.27 4.52 -13.92
CA THR A 294 4.01 4.91 -12.53
C THR A 294 5.15 4.47 -11.61
N LEU A 295 5.61 3.21 -11.73
CA LEU A 295 6.70 2.71 -10.88
C LEU A 295 8.02 3.45 -11.12
N PHE A 296 8.36 3.70 -12.36
CA PHE A 296 9.61 4.37 -12.73
C PHE A 296 9.62 5.84 -12.30
N ILE A 297 8.61 6.60 -12.74
CA ILE A 297 8.51 8.04 -12.46
C ILE A 297 8.36 8.30 -10.95
N GLY A 298 7.46 7.58 -10.27
CA GLY A 298 7.27 7.76 -8.82
C GLY A 298 8.53 7.50 -8.01
N THR A 299 9.28 6.45 -8.35
CA THR A 299 10.51 6.10 -7.64
C THR A 299 11.65 7.07 -7.92
N THR A 300 11.83 7.49 -9.18
CA THR A 300 12.87 8.47 -9.54
C THR A 300 12.62 9.83 -8.91
N GLN A 301 11.37 10.25 -8.78
CA GLN A 301 11.01 11.47 -8.06
C GLN A 301 11.25 11.36 -6.55
N ALA A 302 10.97 10.19 -5.95
CA ALA A 302 11.24 9.93 -4.53
C ALA A 302 12.73 10.08 -4.19
N LEU A 303 13.62 9.57 -5.04
CA LEU A 303 15.07 9.68 -4.86
C LEU A 303 15.55 11.14 -4.71
N LYS A 304 14.84 12.09 -5.32
CA LYS A 304 15.19 13.52 -5.30
C LYS A 304 14.78 14.24 -4.02
N GLN A 305 13.83 13.68 -3.24
CA GLN A 305 13.25 14.37 -2.07
C GLN A 305 14.23 14.46 -0.91
N VAL A 306 14.15 15.58 -0.18
CA VAL A 306 14.88 15.85 1.07
C VAL A 306 13.97 15.81 2.30
N ASP A 307 12.65 15.93 2.14
CA ASP A 307 11.65 15.71 3.18
C ASP A 307 11.32 14.21 3.26
N ALA A 308 11.48 13.61 4.43
CA ALA A 308 11.29 12.17 4.64
C ALA A 308 9.86 11.71 4.32
N LYS A 309 8.82 12.45 4.75
CA LYS A 309 7.42 12.11 4.45
C LYS A 309 7.12 12.24 2.95
N ARG A 310 7.67 13.26 2.30
CA ARG A 310 7.50 13.47 0.86
C ARG A 310 8.23 12.39 0.05
N LEU A 311 9.41 11.94 0.50
CA LEU A 311 10.13 10.79 -0.05
C LEU A 311 9.24 9.53 0.01
N HIS A 312 8.66 9.25 1.17
CA HIS A 312 7.75 8.11 1.32
C HIS A 312 6.50 8.24 0.44
N ALA A 313 5.95 9.44 0.30
CA ALA A 313 4.78 9.69 -0.53
C ALA A 313 5.03 9.38 -2.02
N TYR A 314 6.13 9.85 -2.60
CA TYR A 314 6.51 9.52 -3.97
C TYR A 314 6.81 8.02 -4.16
N HIS A 315 7.42 7.38 -3.17
CA HIS A 315 7.57 5.92 -3.18
C HIS A 315 6.24 5.18 -3.08
N SER A 316 5.18 5.78 -2.52
CA SER A 316 3.84 5.16 -2.59
C SER A 316 3.36 5.09 -4.04
N ILE A 317 3.54 6.15 -4.83
CA ILE A 317 3.26 6.14 -6.27
C ILE A 317 4.07 5.03 -6.96
N GLY A 318 5.39 4.97 -6.72
CA GLY A 318 6.25 3.95 -7.31
C GLY A 318 5.81 2.52 -6.97
N GLN A 319 5.42 2.25 -5.71
CA GLN A 319 4.96 0.92 -5.31
C GLN A 319 3.56 0.59 -5.87
N MET A 320 2.66 1.58 -5.98
CA MET A 320 1.38 1.39 -6.67
C MET A 320 1.58 1.01 -8.13
N GLY A 321 2.64 1.54 -8.76
CA GLY A 321 3.03 1.14 -10.12
C GLY A 321 3.34 -0.36 -10.25
N TYR A 322 3.99 -0.99 -9.24
CA TYR A 322 4.18 -2.45 -9.22
C TYR A 322 2.85 -3.22 -9.17
N ILE A 323 1.92 -2.76 -8.33
CA ILE A 323 0.59 -3.38 -8.20
C ILE A 323 -0.16 -3.27 -9.53
N ILE A 324 -0.20 -2.07 -10.12
CA ILE A 324 -0.89 -1.81 -11.38
C ILE A 324 -0.23 -2.60 -12.54
N LEU A 325 1.11 -2.70 -12.55
CA LEU A 325 1.83 -3.54 -13.51
C LEU A 325 1.42 -5.01 -13.39
N GLY A 326 1.38 -5.56 -12.16
CA GLY A 326 0.95 -6.94 -11.94
C GLY A 326 -0.48 -7.20 -12.39
N ILE A 327 -1.42 -6.26 -12.13
CA ILE A 327 -2.81 -6.33 -12.60
C ILE A 327 -2.87 -6.32 -14.13
N GLY A 328 -2.24 -5.36 -14.78
CA GLY A 328 -2.26 -5.23 -16.24
C GLY A 328 -1.58 -6.40 -16.93
N SER A 329 -0.43 -6.84 -16.42
CA SER A 329 0.30 -8.00 -16.98
C SER A 329 -0.50 -9.29 -16.85
N ALA A 330 -1.18 -9.51 -15.73
CA ALA A 330 -2.06 -10.67 -15.55
C ALA A 330 -3.18 -10.68 -16.60
N LEU A 331 -3.77 -9.53 -16.88
CA LEU A 331 -4.82 -9.42 -17.90
C LEU A 331 -4.29 -9.68 -19.33
N VAL A 332 -3.08 -9.20 -19.64
CA VAL A 332 -2.39 -9.54 -20.91
C VAL A 332 -2.15 -11.04 -21.02
N MET A 333 -1.59 -11.64 -19.98
CA MET A 333 -1.26 -13.07 -19.95
C MET A 333 -2.51 -13.94 -20.07
N LEU A 334 -3.59 -13.60 -19.40
CA LEU A 334 -4.87 -14.30 -19.43
C LEU A 334 -5.46 -14.36 -20.86
N ASN A 335 -5.26 -13.29 -21.63
CA ASN A 335 -5.74 -13.18 -23.02
C ASN A 335 -4.70 -13.64 -24.07
N SER A 336 -3.63 -14.31 -23.66
CA SER A 336 -2.63 -14.90 -24.55
C SER A 336 -3.17 -16.17 -25.22
N GLY A 337 -2.70 -16.47 -26.43
CA GLY A 337 -2.98 -17.74 -27.10
C GLY A 337 -2.19 -18.94 -26.53
N ASN A 338 -1.26 -18.74 -25.60
CA ASN A 338 -0.37 -19.76 -25.05
C ASN A 338 -0.78 -20.15 -23.63
N ASP A 339 -1.01 -21.43 -23.38
CA ASP A 339 -1.54 -21.93 -22.09
C ASP A 339 -0.55 -21.73 -20.93
N PHE A 340 0.76 -21.86 -21.15
CA PHE A 340 1.76 -21.55 -20.13
C PHE A 340 1.68 -20.09 -19.71
N VAL A 341 1.54 -19.15 -20.65
CA VAL A 341 1.41 -17.72 -20.37
C VAL A 341 0.09 -17.42 -19.66
N LYS A 342 -1.01 -18.12 -20.03
CA LYS A 342 -2.28 -18.00 -19.30
C LYS A 342 -2.14 -18.41 -17.83
N LEU A 343 -1.44 -19.51 -17.53
CA LEU A 343 -1.17 -19.93 -16.15
C LEU A 343 -0.33 -18.91 -15.38
N LEU A 344 0.62 -18.22 -16.03
CA LEU A 344 1.38 -17.13 -15.42
C LEU A 344 0.51 -15.92 -15.01
N SER A 345 -0.68 -15.74 -15.60
CA SER A 345 -1.61 -14.68 -15.19
C SER A 345 -2.00 -14.80 -13.72
N VAL A 346 -2.15 -16.02 -13.22
CA VAL A 346 -2.44 -16.32 -11.81
C VAL A 346 -1.28 -15.85 -10.92
N VAL A 347 -0.05 -16.12 -11.33
CA VAL A 347 1.15 -15.67 -10.58
C VAL A 347 1.23 -14.15 -10.54
N ALA A 348 0.97 -13.48 -11.67
CA ALA A 348 1.03 -12.03 -11.78
C ALA A 348 -0.03 -11.34 -10.89
N ILE A 349 -1.28 -11.82 -10.89
CA ILE A 349 -2.36 -11.22 -10.07
C ILE A 349 -2.16 -11.53 -8.57
N ILE A 350 -1.69 -12.73 -8.21
CA ILE A 350 -1.28 -13.03 -6.83
C ILE A 350 -0.16 -12.09 -6.41
N GLY A 351 0.84 -11.87 -7.26
CA GLY A 351 1.92 -10.92 -7.01
C GLY A 351 1.40 -9.50 -6.73
N ALA A 352 0.40 -9.03 -7.47
CA ALA A 352 -0.23 -7.72 -7.27
C ALA A 352 -0.95 -7.63 -5.92
N LEU A 353 -1.75 -8.64 -5.53
CA LEU A 353 -2.42 -8.67 -4.22
C LEU A 353 -1.42 -8.83 -3.08
N TYR A 354 -0.42 -9.66 -3.25
CA TYR A 354 0.64 -9.82 -2.27
C TYR A 354 1.43 -8.52 -2.07
N HIS A 355 1.72 -7.80 -3.16
CA HIS A 355 2.35 -6.49 -3.05
C HIS A 355 1.43 -5.45 -2.42
N THR A 356 0.11 -5.56 -2.62
CA THR A 356 -0.90 -4.73 -1.95
C THR A 356 -0.86 -4.91 -0.43
N LEU A 357 -0.82 -6.16 0.05
CA LEU A 357 -0.67 -6.49 1.47
C LEU A 357 0.67 -6.00 2.04
N ASN A 358 1.78 -6.36 1.39
CA ASN A 358 3.12 -6.00 1.84
C ASN A 358 3.33 -4.49 1.88
N HIS A 359 2.84 -3.79 0.86
CA HIS A 359 2.88 -2.34 0.79
C HIS A 359 2.08 -1.69 1.92
N THR A 360 0.93 -2.25 2.31
CA THR A 360 0.16 -1.78 3.46
C THR A 360 1.01 -1.78 4.73
N VAL A 361 1.71 -2.89 4.98
CA VAL A 361 2.51 -3.11 6.19
C VAL A 361 3.77 -2.23 6.22
N PHE A 362 4.64 -2.33 5.20
CA PHE A 362 5.89 -1.57 5.26
C PHE A 362 5.69 -0.05 5.09
N LYS A 363 4.62 0.40 4.40
CA LYS A 363 4.31 1.84 4.31
C LYS A 363 3.72 2.39 5.60
N GLY A 364 2.81 1.63 6.21
CA GLY A 364 2.36 1.95 7.56
C GLY A 364 3.55 2.14 8.50
N LEU A 365 4.47 1.17 8.51
CA LEU A 365 5.68 1.22 9.33
C LEU A 365 6.58 2.42 9.04
N LEU A 366 6.82 2.74 7.76
CA LEU A 366 7.66 3.88 7.36
C LEU A 366 7.07 5.23 7.79
N PHE A 367 5.77 5.44 7.58
CA PHE A 367 5.13 6.69 8.00
C PHE A 367 5.05 6.83 9.51
N LEU A 368 4.75 5.76 10.26
CA LEU A 368 4.78 5.78 11.72
C LEU A 368 6.20 5.99 12.26
N SER A 369 7.22 5.38 11.64
CA SER A 369 8.62 5.57 12.03
C SER A 369 9.09 7.01 11.80
N THR A 370 8.79 7.57 10.63
CA THR A 370 9.09 9.00 10.34
C THR A 370 8.29 9.92 11.27
N GLY A 371 7.06 9.54 11.64
CA GLY A 371 6.28 10.24 12.65
C GLY A 371 6.95 10.23 14.02
N SER A 372 7.55 9.11 14.41
CA SER A 372 8.30 9.02 15.67
C SER A 372 9.55 9.91 15.67
N VAL A 373 10.26 9.96 14.53
CA VAL A 373 11.40 10.88 14.36
C VAL A 373 10.92 12.33 14.44
N LEU A 374 9.84 12.69 13.73
CA LEU A 374 9.26 14.04 13.80
C LEU A 374 8.82 14.41 15.20
N TYR A 375 8.16 13.49 15.93
CA TYR A 375 7.74 13.68 17.32
C TYR A 375 8.92 13.98 18.25
N ALA A 376 10.02 13.24 18.12
CA ALA A 376 11.20 13.39 18.96
C ALA A 376 12.07 14.61 18.60
N THR A 377 12.26 14.88 17.29
CA THR A 377 13.23 15.89 16.82
C THR A 377 12.58 17.22 16.41
N GLY A 378 11.28 17.21 16.08
CA GLY A 378 10.57 18.36 15.52
C GLY A 378 10.87 18.62 14.03
N THR A 379 11.59 17.72 13.34
CA THR A 379 11.92 17.90 11.92
C THR A 379 11.77 16.61 11.12
N LYS A 380 11.49 16.74 9.83
CA LYS A 380 11.46 15.68 8.83
C LYS A 380 12.42 15.93 7.65
N ASP A 381 13.22 17.01 7.76
CA ASP A 381 14.23 17.39 6.78
C ASP A 381 15.49 16.51 6.95
N LEU A 382 15.77 15.67 5.96
CA LEU A 382 16.91 14.75 5.98
C LEU A 382 18.26 15.47 6.10
N ASN A 383 18.37 16.73 5.67
CA ASN A 383 19.60 17.51 5.85
C ASN A 383 19.84 17.92 7.31
N LYS A 384 18.77 17.97 8.11
CA LYS A 384 18.81 18.35 9.54
C LYS A 384 18.81 17.14 10.48
N LEU A 385 18.55 15.93 9.98
CA LEU A 385 18.55 14.68 10.75
C LEU A 385 19.96 14.05 10.76
N GLY A 386 20.23 13.18 11.71
CA GLY A 386 21.47 12.38 11.80
C GLY A 386 21.74 11.84 13.19
N GLY A 387 22.48 10.73 13.27
CA GLY A 387 22.96 10.14 14.52
C GLY A 387 21.90 9.55 15.43
N LEU A 388 20.67 9.34 14.94
CA LEU A 388 19.55 8.88 15.77
C LEU A 388 19.61 7.39 16.14
N LEU A 389 20.53 6.60 15.56
CA LEU A 389 20.65 5.17 15.84
C LEU A 389 20.84 4.87 17.33
N LYS A 390 21.69 5.64 18.01
CA LYS A 390 21.96 5.49 19.44
C LYS A 390 20.87 6.07 20.33
N LEU A 391 20.14 7.08 19.86
CA LEU A 391 19.14 7.81 20.63
C LEU A 391 17.73 7.19 20.52
N MET A 392 17.43 6.56 19.39
CA MET A 392 16.15 5.93 19.08
C MET A 392 16.37 4.52 18.47
N PRO A 393 16.99 3.58 19.21
CA PRO A 393 17.45 2.31 18.66
C PRO A 393 16.30 1.43 18.15
N VAL A 394 15.17 1.36 18.85
CA VAL A 394 14.01 0.57 18.42
C VAL A 394 13.41 1.15 17.15
N THR A 395 13.21 2.47 17.10
CA THR A 395 12.72 3.17 15.89
C THR A 395 13.69 2.98 14.72
N ALA A 396 15.00 2.99 14.96
CA ALA A 396 16.00 2.76 13.91
C ALA A 396 15.92 1.33 13.35
N VAL A 397 15.85 0.30 14.20
CA VAL A 397 15.76 -1.10 13.77
C VAL A 397 14.49 -1.33 12.94
N VAL A 398 13.33 -0.91 13.43
CA VAL A 398 12.06 -1.12 12.68
C VAL A 398 12.02 -0.30 11.38
N SER A 399 12.64 0.89 11.35
CA SER A 399 12.80 1.68 10.11
C SER A 399 13.73 1.00 9.12
N GLY A 400 14.79 0.35 9.59
CA GLY A 400 15.70 -0.46 8.78
C GLY A 400 14.97 -1.63 8.13
N ILE A 401 14.19 -2.40 8.90
CA ILE A 401 13.35 -3.50 8.41
C ILE A 401 12.39 -2.99 7.32
N ALA A 402 11.70 -1.88 7.57
CA ALA A 402 10.80 -1.31 6.58
C ALA A 402 11.52 -0.83 5.31
N SER A 403 12.70 -0.24 5.46
CA SER A 403 13.54 0.22 4.35
C SER A 403 14.03 -0.94 3.47
N LEU A 404 14.45 -2.04 4.07
CA LEU A 404 14.84 -3.26 3.36
C LEU A 404 13.63 -3.94 2.71
N SER A 405 12.47 -3.94 3.38
CA SER A 405 11.23 -4.48 2.83
C SER A 405 10.81 -3.73 1.57
N ILE A 406 10.68 -2.42 1.61
CA ILE A 406 10.25 -1.64 0.43
C ILE A 406 11.29 -1.66 -0.69
N ALA A 407 12.57 -1.76 -0.38
CA ALA A 407 13.62 -1.90 -1.38
C ALA A 407 13.51 -3.24 -2.15
N GLY A 408 12.90 -4.25 -1.56
CA GLY A 408 12.81 -5.58 -2.13
C GLY A 408 14.08 -6.39 -1.89
N MET A 409 14.64 -6.28 -0.68
CA MET A 409 15.76 -7.12 -0.28
C MET A 409 15.30 -8.55 0.04
N PRO A 410 16.05 -9.58 -0.37
CA PRO A 410 15.72 -10.97 -0.03
C PRO A 410 15.45 -11.17 1.46
N ALA A 411 14.60 -12.11 1.80
CA ALA A 411 14.07 -12.40 3.14
C ALA A 411 13.08 -11.37 3.70
N PHE A 412 12.84 -10.24 3.04
CA PHE A 412 11.83 -9.25 3.43
C PHE A 412 10.60 -9.30 2.51
N SER A 413 9.46 -8.85 3.03
CA SER A 413 8.16 -8.96 2.37
C SER A 413 8.11 -8.36 0.96
N GLY A 414 8.77 -7.23 0.74
CA GLY A 414 8.78 -6.56 -0.56
C GLY A 414 9.49 -7.34 -1.65
N PHE A 415 10.52 -8.14 -1.32
CA PHE A 415 11.17 -9.02 -2.28
C PHE A 415 10.20 -10.08 -2.81
N ALA A 416 9.55 -10.81 -1.91
CA ALA A 416 8.66 -11.90 -2.29
C ALA A 416 7.59 -11.43 -3.30
N SER A 417 6.91 -10.31 -3.01
CA SER A 417 5.86 -9.81 -3.90
C SER A 417 6.37 -9.14 -5.18
N LYS A 418 7.45 -8.34 -5.11
CA LYS A 418 8.03 -7.72 -6.31
C LYS A 418 8.60 -8.76 -7.26
N TRP A 419 9.33 -9.73 -6.71
CA TRP A 419 9.92 -10.79 -7.52
C TRP A 419 8.85 -11.64 -8.21
N THR A 420 7.72 -11.89 -7.55
CA THR A 420 6.56 -12.56 -8.17
C THR A 420 6.07 -11.81 -9.39
N ILE A 421 5.90 -10.48 -9.31
CA ILE A 421 5.49 -9.66 -10.46
C ILE A 421 6.57 -9.62 -11.54
N ILE A 422 7.84 -9.43 -11.16
CA ILE A 422 8.95 -9.33 -12.12
C ILE A 422 9.15 -10.65 -12.84
N SER A 423 9.21 -11.76 -12.11
CA SER A 423 9.46 -13.09 -12.70
C SER A 423 8.35 -13.53 -13.63
N SER A 424 7.07 -13.28 -13.29
CA SER A 424 5.95 -13.57 -14.20
C SER A 424 6.06 -12.79 -15.52
N ASN A 425 6.45 -11.51 -15.46
CA ASN A 425 6.66 -10.69 -16.67
C ASN A 425 7.85 -11.19 -17.52
N LEU A 426 8.96 -11.57 -16.89
CA LEU A 426 10.14 -12.09 -17.59
C LEU A 426 9.84 -13.45 -18.26
N LEU A 427 9.15 -14.36 -17.55
CA LEU A 427 8.79 -15.67 -18.05
C LEU A 427 7.77 -15.61 -19.20
N ALA A 428 6.80 -14.68 -19.14
CA ALA A 428 5.83 -14.47 -20.20
C ALA A 428 6.46 -13.92 -21.50
N GLY A 429 7.67 -13.41 -21.41
CA GLY A 429 8.36 -12.76 -22.52
C GLY A 429 8.69 -13.65 -23.69
N SER A 430 8.71 -14.97 -23.51
CA SER A 430 8.87 -15.93 -24.62
C SER A 430 7.75 -15.82 -25.67
N GLN A 431 6.57 -15.32 -25.29
CA GLN A 431 5.40 -15.16 -26.14
C GLN A 431 4.94 -13.70 -26.26
N VAL A 432 5.23 -12.88 -25.24
CA VAL A 432 4.79 -11.47 -25.14
C VAL A 432 5.99 -10.60 -24.80
N MET A 433 6.80 -10.27 -25.81
CA MET A 433 8.12 -9.67 -25.67
C MET A 433 8.14 -8.34 -24.88
N PHE A 434 7.12 -7.49 -25.00
CA PHE A 434 7.10 -6.20 -24.28
C PHE A 434 7.02 -6.37 -22.75
N LEU A 435 6.47 -7.50 -22.24
CA LEU A 435 6.44 -7.78 -20.82
C LEU A 435 7.83 -7.96 -20.22
N VAL A 436 8.81 -8.46 -21.00
CA VAL A 436 10.22 -8.52 -20.55
C VAL A 436 10.74 -7.13 -20.28
N ILE A 437 10.48 -6.18 -21.17
CA ILE A 437 10.92 -4.78 -21.00
C ILE A 437 10.32 -4.22 -19.71
N PHE A 438 9.04 -4.47 -19.46
CA PHE A 438 8.37 -4.02 -18.23
C PHE A 438 8.97 -4.67 -16.97
N GLY A 439 9.28 -5.97 -17.05
CA GLY A 439 9.99 -6.69 -15.99
C GLY A 439 11.39 -6.12 -15.70
N ILE A 440 12.16 -5.81 -16.74
CA ILE A 440 13.50 -5.19 -16.61
C ILE A 440 13.41 -3.79 -15.99
N VAL A 441 12.46 -2.95 -16.44
CA VAL A 441 12.24 -1.62 -15.84
C VAL A 441 11.84 -1.73 -14.38
N ALA A 442 11.00 -2.70 -14.03
CA ALA A 442 10.60 -2.96 -12.65
C ALA A 442 11.80 -3.40 -11.78
N LEU A 443 12.67 -4.28 -12.30
CA LEU A 443 13.90 -4.70 -11.63
C LEU A 443 14.85 -3.53 -11.38
N PHE A 444 15.11 -2.73 -12.41
CA PHE A 444 15.93 -1.52 -12.30
C PHE A 444 15.36 -0.53 -11.27
N THR A 445 14.05 -0.34 -11.28
CA THR A 445 13.37 0.56 -10.33
C THR A 445 13.48 0.07 -8.87
N SER A 446 13.60 -1.24 -8.64
CA SER A 446 13.87 -1.78 -7.30
C SER A 446 15.25 -1.35 -6.79
N ALA A 447 16.28 -1.32 -7.64
CA ALA A 447 17.60 -0.82 -7.29
C ALA A 447 17.58 0.69 -6.94
N VAL A 448 16.82 1.50 -7.70
CA VAL A 448 16.62 2.93 -7.39
C VAL A 448 15.87 3.12 -6.07
N THR A 449 14.93 2.22 -5.76
CA THR A 449 14.25 2.22 -4.45
C THR A 449 15.23 1.97 -3.31
N LEU A 450 16.14 0.99 -3.47
CA LEU A 450 17.18 0.73 -2.48
C LEU A 450 18.05 1.97 -2.25
N ALA A 451 18.53 2.62 -3.31
CA ALA A 451 19.31 3.85 -3.22
C ALA A 451 18.58 4.95 -2.42
N SER A 452 17.26 5.11 -2.65
CA SER A 452 16.45 6.07 -1.90
C SER A 452 16.36 5.76 -0.41
N TYR A 453 16.26 4.48 -0.05
CA TYR A 453 16.13 4.07 1.35
C TYR A 453 17.47 3.98 2.07
N VAL A 454 18.57 3.70 1.37
CA VAL A 454 19.93 3.94 1.88
C VAL A 454 20.13 5.41 2.23
N LYS A 455 19.66 6.34 1.37
CA LYS A 455 19.67 7.77 1.68
C LYS A 455 18.84 8.09 2.91
N PHE A 456 17.56 7.64 2.96
CA PHE A 456 16.67 7.90 4.09
C PHE A 456 17.23 7.38 5.40
N PHE A 457 17.62 6.11 5.46
CA PHE A 457 18.14 5.48 6.66
C PHE A 457 19.49 6.08 7.08
N GLY A 458 20.38 6.22 6.11
CA GLY A 458 21.73 6.79 6.34
C GLY A 458 21.65 8.20 6.92
N MET A 459 20.87 9.09 6.29
CA MET A 459 20.74 10.48 6.74
C MET A 459 20.01 10.62 8.07
N THR A 460 19.07 9.73 8.38
CA THR A 460 18.27 9.83 9.62
C THR A 460 18.99 9.19 10.80
N PHE A 461 19.52 7.97 10.63
CA PHE A 461 19.97 7.14 11.75
C PHE A 461 21.48 6.92 11.79
N ALA A 462 22.12 6.66 10.65
CA ALA A 462 23.51 6.18 10.59
C ALA A 462 24.55 7.25 10.28
N SER A 463 24.17 8.45 9.85
CA SER A 463 25.12 9.55 9.61
C SER A 463 25.72 10.06 10.93
N SER A 464 26.81 10.81 10.85
CA SER A 464 27.41 11.47 12.01
C SER A 464 26.37 12.29 12.79
N GLY A 465 26.52 12.34 14.11
CA GLY A 465 25.59 13.06 14.98
C GLY A 465 25.50 14.54 14.57
N VAL A 466 24.27 15.04 14.52
CA VAL A 466 24.00 16.46 14.52
C VAL A 466 24.20 16.95 15.95
N GLU A 467 24.73 18.14 16.12
CA GLU A 467 24.65 18.84 17.42
C GLU A 467 23.17 19.13 17.71
N TRP A 468 22.49 18.15 18.31
CA TRP A 468 21.14 18.36 18.80
C TRP A 468 21.22 19.37 19.94
N ASN A 469 20.56 20.52 19.79
CA ASN A 469 20.54 21.57 20.80
C ASN A 469 20.43 20.95 22.20
N VAL A 470 21.37 21.24 23.07
CA VAL A 470 21.55 20.69 24.44
C VAL A 470 20.29 20.74 25.30
N LYS A 471 19.30 21.59 24.94
CA LYS A 471 18.00 21.71 25.61
C LYS A 471 16.98 20.62 25.24
N LYS A 472 17.16 19.84 24.16
CA LYS A 472 16.25 18.77 23.75
C LYS A 472 16.95 17.43 23.89
N GLN A 473 16.76 16.76 25.03
CA GLN A 473 17.15 15.35 25.17
C GLN A 473 16.26 14.49 24.27
N ILE A 474 16.77 14.12 23.11
CA ILE A 474 16.08 13.18 22.21
C ILE A 474 16.09 11.80 22.87
N LYS A 475 14.90 11.22 22.97
CA LYS A 475 14.67 9.88 23.54
C LYS A 475 13.76 9.08 22.63
N GLU A 476 13.78 7.77 22.82
CA GLU A 476 12.81 6.86 22.16
C GLU A 476 11.38 7.26 22.52
N VAL A 477 10.45 7.02 21.59
CA VAL A 477 9.04 7.38 21.75
C VAL A 477 8.32 6.42 22.69
N PRO A 478 7.17 6.82 23.29
CA PRO A 478 6.38 5.97 24.19
C PRO A 478 5.89 4.66 23.55
N VAL A 479 5.56 3.68 24.40
CA VAL A 479 5.14 2.33 24.01
C VAL A 479 3.96 2.33 23.05
N THR A 480 2.98 3.22 23.21
CA THR A 480 1.83 3.35 22.30
C THR A 480 2.24 3.68 20.86
N MET A 481 3.39 4.33 20.69
CA MET A 481 3.98 4.61 19.38
C MET A 481 4.97 3.53 18.94
N LEU A 482 5.57 2.77 19.87
CA LEU A 482 6.53 1.69 19.54
C LEU A 482 5.84 0.40 19.13
N LEU A 483 4.85 -0.05 19.89
CA LEU A 483 4.23 -1.37 19.71
C LEU A 483 3.62 -1.56 18.31
N PRO A 484 2.86 -0.59 17.74
CA PRO A 484 2.38 -0.72 16.36
C PRO A 484 3.51 -0.91 15.35
N LYS A 485 4.62 -0.20 15.51
CA LYS A 485 5.78 -0.32 14.62
C LYS A 485 6.48 -1.67 14.75
N ILE A 486 6.60 -2.19 15.96
CA ILE A 486 7.19 -3.53 16.20
C ILE A 486 6.33 -4.60 15.56
N ILE A 487 5.00 -4.55 15.73
CA ILE A 487 4.07 -5.50 15.10
C ILE A 487 4.21 -5.46 13.57
N LEU A 488 4.20 -4.26 12.98
CA LEU A 488 4.37 -4.09 11.53
C LEU A 488 5.75 -4.59 11.05
N ALA A 489 6.82 -4.39 11.84
CA ALA A 489 8.16 -4.87 11.49
C ALA A 489 8.23 -6.41 11.52
N VAL A 490 7.63 -7.05 12.53
CA VAL A 490 7.53 -8.52 12.59
C VAL A 490 6.76 -9.05 11.39
N LEU A 491 5.65 -8.41 11.01
CA LEU A 491 4.89 -8.79 9.82
C LEU A 491 5.70 -8.63 8.52
N CYS A 492 6.53 -7.59 8.40
CA CYS A 492 7.45 -7.45 7.25
C CYS A 492 8.39 -8.65 7.11
N LEU A 493 8.85 -9.24 8.22
CA LEU A 493 9.70 -10.43 8.22
C LEU A 493 8.87 -11.69 7.93
N VAL A 494 7.75 -11.89 8.64
CA VAL A 494 6.88 -13.07 8.46
C VAL A 494 6.39 -13.17 7.01
N GLN A 495 5.92 -12.06 6.44
CA GLN A 495 5.49 -12.03 5.04
C GLN A 495 6.62 -12.31 4.05
N GLY A 496 7.85 -11.95 4.37
CA GLY A 496 9.01 -12.23 3.54
C GLY A 496 9.52 -13.68 3.66
N LEU A 497 9.46 -14.25 4.85
CA LEU A 497 10.01 -15.59 5.14
C LEU A 497 9.04 -16.73 4.81
N PHE A 498 7.74 -16.48 4.89
CA PHE A 498 6.70 -17.51 4.70
C PHE A 498 5.74 -17.18 3.54
N PRO A 499 6.25 -16.95 2.30
CA PRO A 499 5.43 -16.57 1.16
C PRO A 499 4.37 -17.63 0.80
N PHE A 500 4.62 -18.89 1.08
CA PHE A 500 3.71 -20.00 0.78
C PHE A 500 2.33 -19.87 1.46
N ILE A 501 2.28 -19.30 2.67
CA ILE A 501 1.02 -19.05 3.40
C ILE A 501 0.18 -18.03 2.63
N TYR A 502 0.83 -16.97 2.15
CA TYR A 502 0.15 -15.88 1.45
C TYR A 502 -0.29 -16.27 0.04
N PHE A 503 0.51 -17.04 -0.68
CA PHE A 503 0.11 -17.59 -1.97
C PHE A 503 -1.15 -18.43 -1.87
N GLU A 504 -1.21 -19.36 -0.90
CA GLU A 504 -2.41 -20.17 -0.67
C GLU A 504 -3.62 -19.31 -0.32
N THR A 505 -3.43 -18.28 0.52
CA THR A 505 -4.51 -17.36 0.88
C THR A 505 -5.06 -16.62 -0.34
N PHE A 506 -4.19 -16.11 -1.24
CA PHE A 506 -4.63 -15.41 -2.43
C PHE A 506 -5.29 -16.35 -3.46
N MET A 507 -4.83 -17.59 -3.58
CA MET A 507 -5.52 -18.59 -4.38
C MET A 507 -6.95 -18.82 -3.88
N ARG A 508 -7.17 -18.94 -2.56
CA ARG A 508 -8.50 -19.07 -1.95
C ARG A 508 -9.39 -17.86 -2.23
N ILE A 509 -8.85 -16.64 -2.17
CA ILE A 509 -9.62 -15.42 -2.46
C ILE A 509 -10.26 -15.50 -3.85
N PHE A 510 -9.52 -15.90 -4.87
CA PHE A 510 -10.06 -16.01 -6.22
C PHE A 510 -10.97 -17.23 -6.43
N ARG A 511 -10.68 -18.37 -5.79
CA ARG A 511 -11.56 -19.54 -5.81
C ARG A 511 -12.92 -19.26 -5.16
N ASN A 512 -12.93 -18.45 -4.09
CA ASN A 512 -14.13 -18.12 -3.30
C ASN A 512 -14.80 -16.80 -3.75
N SER A 513 -14.35 -16.19 -4.84
CA SER A 513 -14.93 -14.94 -5.38
C SER A 513 -15.57 -15.23 -6.73
N GLU A 514 -16.86 -15.51 -6.74
CA GLU A 514 -17.62 -15.81 -7.95
C GLU A 514 -17.65 -14.64 -8.94
N GLY A 515 -17.76 -14.94 -10.23
CA GLY A 515 -17.91 -13.97 -11.31
C GLY A 515 -16.61 -13.36 -11.85
N SER A 516 -15.45 -13.66 -11.28
CA SER A 516 -14.17 -13.22 -11.85
C SER A 516 -13.79 -14.03 -13.09
N ILE A 517 -13.27 -13.35 -14.13
CA ILE A 517 -12.75 -14.04 -15.32
C ILE A 517 -11.53 -14.93 -15.04
N ILE A 518 -10.89 -14.76 -13.87
CA ILE A 518 -9.76 -15.61 -13.44
C ILE A 518 -10.27 -16.87 -12.71
N GLN A 519 -11.47 -16.87 -12.19
CA GLN A 519 -11.98 -17.98 -11.37
C GLN A 519 -11.83 -19.34 -12.06
N THR A 520 -12.15 -19.42 -13.36
CA THR A 520 -12.00 -20.65 -14.14
C THR A 520 -10.57 -21.19 -14.17
N MET A 521 -9.56 -20.29 -14.19
CA MET A 521 -8.15 -20.66 -14.15
C MET A 521 -7.75 -21.20 -12.76
N PHE A 522 -8.32 -20.66 -11.68
CA PHE A 522 -8.06 -21.14 -10.32
C PHE A 522 -8.78 -22.46 -10.00
N ALA A 523 -9.78 -22.83 -10.78
CA ALA A 523 -10.47 -24.12 -10.71
C ALA A 523 -9.76 -25.23 -11.50
N ASP A 524 -8.78 -24.88 -12.36
CA ASP A 524 -8.07 -25.86 -13.20
C ASP A 524 -7.07 -26.67 -12.36
N ALA A 525 -7.21 -28.00 -12.38
CA ALA A 525 -6.31 -28.93 -11.71
C ALA A 525 -4.85 -28.86 -12.20
N THR A 526 -4.62 -28.33 -13.41
CA THR A 526 -3.26 -28.10 -13.93
C THR A 526 -2.51 -27.05 -13.14
N LEU A 527 -3.22 -26.12 -12.47
CA LEU A 527 -2.64 -25.08 -11.65
C LEU A 527 -1.90 -25.65 -10.43
N ASP A 528 -2.44 -26.70 -9.81
CA ASP A 528 -1.83 -27.34 -8.63
C ASP A 528 -0.51 -28.05 -8.99
N ASN A 529 -0.34 -28.45 -10.25
CA ASN A 529 0.94 -28.98 -10.76
C ASN A 529 1.87 -27.86 -11.28
N PHE A 530 1.32 -26.72 -11.66
CA PHE A 530 2.07 -25.58 -12.18
C PHE A 530 2.72 -24.76 -11.06
N ILE A 531 2.00 -24.48 -9.98
CA ILE A 531 2.51 -23.75 -8.81
C ILE A 531 2.89 -24.76 -7.74
N VAL A 532 4.19 -24.92 -7.53
CA VAL A 532 4.75 -25.73 -6.42
C VAL A 532 4.89 -24.82 -5.21
N ASN A 533 3.94 -24.94 -4.28
CA ASN A 533 3.89 -24.16 -3.05
C ASN A 533 4.38 -25.02 -1.88
N SER A 534 5.52 -24.67 -1.29
CA SER A 534 6.15 -25.41 -0.20
C SER A 534 6.71 -24.49 0.88
N ALA A 535 7.00 -25.04 2.04
CA ALA A 535 7.67 -24.33 3.12
C ALA A 535 9.05 -23.76 2.72
N MET A 536 9.70 -24.35 1.71
CA MET A 536 10.97 -23.86 1.17
C MET A 536 10.81 -22.65 0.24
N GLY A 537 9.59 -22.38 -0.22
CA GLY A 537 9.27 -21.29 -1.12
C GLY A 537 8.25 -21.66 -2.19
N VAL A 538 7.96 -20.72 -3.06
CA VAL A 538 7.02 -20.88 -4.17
C VAL A 538 7.80 -20.91 -5.49
N SER A 539 7.52 -21.89 -6.33
CA SER A 539 8.11 -22.03 -7.67
C SER A 539 7.05 -22.37 -8.69
N VAL A 540 7.36 -22.15 -9.96
CA VAL A 540 6.48 -22.50 -11.09
C VAL A 540 7.19 -23.50 -12.00
N SER A 541 6.44 -24.48 -12.50
CA SER A 541 6.92 -25.49 -13.43
C SER A 541 6.93 -24.93 -14.85
N VAL A 542 8.07 -24.96 -15.53
CA VAL A 542 8.18 -24.48 -16.93
C VAL A 542 8.27 -25.67 -17.87
N PRO A 543 7.37 -25.78 -18.87
CA PRO A 543 7.43 -26.86 -19.86
C PRO A 543 8.78 -26.88 -20.59
N GLY A 544 9.37 -28.07 -20.75
CA GLY A 544 10.60 -28.27 -21.52
C GLY A 544 11.93 -28.15 -20.76
N LEU A 545 11.92 -27.79 -19.47
CA LEU A 545 13.13 -27.63 -18.65
C LEU A 545 13.18 -28.61 -17.46
N GLY A 546 12.60 -29.81 -17.60
CA GLY A 546 12.68 -30.85 -16.56
C GLY A 546 11.87 -30.57 -15.28
N GLY A 547 10.89 -29.68 -15.34
CA GLY A 547 9.84 -29.52 -14.34
C GLY A 547 10.06 -28.51 -13.23
N ILE A 548 11.24 -27.89 -13.04
CA ILE A 548 11.43 -26.89 -11.99
C ILE A 548 12.26 -25.75 -12.52
N VAL A 549 11.69 -24.54 -12.61
CA VAL A 549 12.51 -23.50 -13.23
C VAL A 549 12.43 -22.11 -12.64
N SER A 550 11.41 -21.67 -12.03
CA SER A 550 11.46 -20.33 -11.46
C SER A 550 11.06 -20.33 -10.01
N SER A 551 12.04 -20.05 -9.18
CA SER A 551 11.76 -19.68 -7.79
C SER A 551 11.08 -18.33 -7.76
N VAL A 552 9.83 -18.31 -7.39
CA VAL A 552 9.10 -17.08 -7.12
C VAL A 552 9.52 -16.48 -5.78
N ALA A 553 9.83 -17.32 -4.80
CA ALA A 553 10.42 -16.90 -3.52
C ALA A 553 11.07 -18.09 -2.79
N VAL A 554 12.35 -18.00 -2.47
CA VAL A 554 13.09 -18.97 -1.62
C VAL A 554 13.82 -18.27 -0.47
N PRO A 555 13.08 -17.57 0.40
CA PRO A 555 13.69 -16.72 1.41
C PRO A 555 14.50 -17.49 2.45
N LEU A 556 14.09 -18.72 2.79
CA LEU A 556 14.80 -19.54 3.80
C LEU A 556 16.18 -19.97 3.32
N VAL A 557 16.36 -20.27 2.04
CA VAL A 557 17.67 -20.59 1.45
C VAL A 557 18.59 -19.37 1.52
N VAL A 558 18.09 -18.20 1.15
CA VAL A 558 18.84 -16.94 1.23
C VAL A 558 19.23 -16.64 2.68
N LEU A 559 18.30 -16.82 3.63
CA LEU A 559 18.58 -16.62 5.05
C LEU A 559 19.64 -17.60 5.56
N ALA A 560 19.58 -18.86 5.17
CA ALA A 560 20.58 -19.86 5.53
C ALA A 560 21.97 -19.50 4.99
N ILE A 561 22.07 -19.04 3.74
CA ILE A 561 23.34 -18.58 3.15
C ILE A 561 23.88 -17.36 3.92
N LEU A 562 23.04 -16.39 4.23
CA LEU A 562 23.44 -15.21 5.02
C LEU A 562 23.88 -15.60 6.43
N ALA A 563 23.12 -16.47 7.11
CA ALA A 563 23.49 -16.98 8.44
C ALA A 563 24.83 -17.71 8.40
N ALA A 564 25.03 -18.58 7.41
CA ALA A 564 26.31 -19.28 7.22
C ALA A 564 27.48 -18.32 7.00
N ALA A 565 27.28 -17.28 6.18
CA ALA A 565 28.28 -16.22 5.95
C ALA A 565 28.63 -15.46 7.24
N PHE A 566 27.62 -15.10 8.03
CA PHE A 566 27.81 -14.45 9.33
C PHE A 566 28.53 -15.36 10.34
N ILE A 567 28.11 -16.60 10.43
CA ILE A 567 28.75 -17.60 11.31
C ILE A 567 30.21 -17.82 10.91
N PHE A 568 30.48 -17.93 9.60
CA PHE A 568 31.83 -18.08 9.07
C PHE A 568 32.71 -16.86 9.41
N ALA A 569 32.18 -15.64 9.18
CA ALA A 569 32.90 -14.42 9.54
C ALA A 569 33.18 -14.33 11.05
N TRP A 570 32.20 -14.70 11.88
CA TRP A 570 32.38 -14.74 13.34
C TRP A 570 33.43 -15.79 13.77
N LEU A 571 33.44 -16.98 13.17
CA LEU A 571 34.43 -18.02 13.42
C LEU A 571 35.83 -17.54 13.02
N LEU A 572 35.98 -16.87 11.86
CA LEU A 572 37.27 -16.30 11.45
C LEU A 572 37.76 -15.22 12.43
N LYS A 573 36.87 -14.35 12.89
CA LYS A 573 37.19 -13.34 13.90
C LYS A 573 37.66 -14.01 15.20
N LYS A 574 36.97 -15.06 15.65
CA LYS A 574 37.32 -15.77 16.87
C LYS A 574 38.64 -16.55 16.76
N SER A 575 38.91 -17.17 15.60
CA SER A 575 40.13 -17.92 15.35
C SER A 575 41.35 -17.02 15.09
N GLY A 576 41.15 -15.81 14.62
CA GLY A 576 42.21 -14.84 14.30
C GLY A 576 42.92 -14.21 15.50
N GLY A 577 42.40 -14.39 16.73
CA GLY A 577 43.04 -13.95 17.97
C GLY A 577 43.28 -12.43 18.10
N SER A 578 42.68 -11.62 17.23
CA SER A 578 42.85 -10.15 17.27
C SER A 578 41.96 -9.51 18.35
N GLU A 579 42.56 -8.69 19.21
CA GLU A 579 41.82 -7.89 20.16
C GLU A 579 41.08 -6.74 19.47
N GLU A 580 39.81 -6.53 19.84
CA GLU A 580 39.07 -5.35 19.44
C GLU A 580 39.66 -4.12 20.14
N LYS A 581 40.19 -3.19 19.35
CA LYS A 581 40.61 -1.86 19.85
C LYS A 581 39.64 -0.82 19.38
N GLU A 582 39.01 -0.10 20.31
CA GLU A 582 38.32 1.14 20.00
C GLU A 582 39.36 2.20 19.66
N VAL A 583 39.38 2.63 18.43
CA VAL A 583 40.24 3.72 17.96
C VAL A 583 39.35 4.86 17.42
N PRO A 584 39.81 6.12 17.51
CA PRO A 584 39.10 7.24 16.90
C PRO A 584 38.91 6.97 15.39
N THR A 585 37.79 7.45 14.84
CA THR A 585 37.53 7.35 13.41
C THR A 585 38.66 8.00 12.62
N TRP A 586 39.16 7.32 11.61
CA TRP A 586 40.17 7.88 10.71
C TRP A 586 39.57 9.06 9.92
N LEU A 587 40.03 10.26 10.19
CA LEU A 587 39.51 11.52 9.64
C LEU A 587 40.48 12.20 8.66
N CYS A 588 41.47 11.49 8.13
CA CYS A 588 42.44 12.02 7.19
C CYS A 588 43.14 13.30 7.71
N GLY A 589 43.46 13.38 9.00
CA GLY A 589 44.08 14.54 9.65
C GLY A 589 43.11 15.63 10.16
N TYR A 590 41.77 15.50 9.91
CA TYR A 590 40.78 16.35 10.54
C TYR A 590 40.59 15.95 12.00
N GLN A 591 40.59 16.92 12.90
CA GLN A 591 40.42 16.66 14.33
C GLN A 591 38.98 16.88 14.80
N ASP A 592 38.24 17.81 14.18
CA ASP A 592 36.89 18.18 14.59
C ASP A 592 35.91 18.12 13.42
N LEU A 593 35.05 17.11 13.39
CA LEU A 593 33.92 17.04 12.48
C LEU A 593 32.73 17.84 13.02
N ASN A 594 32.29 18.82 12.24
CA ASN A 594 31.10 19.61 12.52
C ASN A 594 30.03 19.40 11.43
N ASN A 595 28.89 20.05 11.55
CA ASN A 595 27.80 19.94 10.58
C ASN A 595 28.17 20.32 9.13
N ASN A 596 29.22 21.13 8.93
CA ASN A 596 29.70 21.53 7.59
C ASN A 596 30.42 20.38 6.86
N ASN A 597 30.87 19.37 7.58
CA ASN A 597 31.55 18.19 7.03
C ASN A 597 30.59 17.06 6.66
N ARG A 598 29.27 17.26 6.84
CA ARG A 598 28.27 16.23 6.53
C ARG A 598 27.90 16.21 5.06
N TYR A 599 27.69 15.00 4.55
CA TYR A 599 27.00 14.81 3.27
C TYR A 599 25.55 15.26 3.42
N GLU A 600 25.11 16.19 2.57
CA GLU A 600 23.70 16.57 2.51
C GLU A 600 22.90 15.57 1.68
N ALA A 601 21.64 15.30 2.08
CA ALA A 601 20.70 14.47 1.33
C ALA A 601 20.50 14.97 -0.11
N HIS A 602 20.65 16.30 -0.32
CA HIS A 602 20.59 16.93 -1.63
C HIS A 602 21.72 16.46 -2.55
N ASN A 603 22.91 16.24 -2.03
CA ASN A 603 24.10 15.88 -2.81
C ASN A 603 24.23 14.37 -3.07
N MET A 604 23.57 13.52 -2.25
CA MET A 604 23.57 12.08 -2.50
C MET A 604 22.98 11.74 -3.87
N TYR A 605 23.72 10.97 -4.66
CA TYR A 605 23.34 10.58 -6.03
C TYR A 605 23.15 11.77 -7.00
N ALA A 606 23.91 12.87 -6.85
CA ALA A 606 23.71 14.11 -7.60
C ALA A 606 23.76 13.89 -9.13
N ALA A 607 24.76 13.16 -9.64
CA ALA A 607 24.90 12.86 -11.07
C ALA A 607 23.69 12.11 -11.62
N PHE A 608 23.24 11.08 -10.92
CA PHE A 608 22.07 10.28 -11.31
C PHE A 608 20.77 11.11 -11.27
N LYS A 609 20.58 11.92 -10.24
CA LYS A 609 19.44 12.85 -10.15
C LYS A 609 19.45 13.89 -11.27
N LYS A 610 20.63 14.36 -11.69
CA LYS A 610 20.79 15.27 -12.82
C LYS A 610 20.37 14.61 -14.13
N ALA A 611 20.80 13.37 -14.39
CA ALA A 611 20.42 12.61 -15.57
C ALA A 611 18.90 12.37 -15.65
N LEU A 612 18.25 12.15 -14.51
CA LEU A 612 16.81 11.94 -14.40
C LEU A 612 15.99 13.23 -14.16
N ARG A 613 16.55 14.42 -14.40
CA ARG A 613 15.86 15.69 -14.14
C ARG A 613 14.53 15.82 -14.88
N TRP A 614 14.44 15.23 -16.04
CA TRP A 614 13.24 15.23 -16.90
C TRP A 614 12.04 14.51 -16.28
N THR A 615 12.21 13.59 -15.33
CA THR A 615 11.10 12.90 -14.67
C THR A 615 10.32 13.79 -13.70
N GLY A 616 10.71 15.03 -13.47
CA GLY A 616 10.06 15.95 -12.52
C GLY A 616 10.45 15.68 -11.05
N GLY A 617 9.68 16.23 -10.10
CA GLY A 617 9.94 16.08 -8.66
C GLY A 617 11.26 16.73 -8.18
N ASN A 618 11.83 17.65 -8.97
CA ASN A 618 13.07 18.31 -8.64
C ASN A 618 12.88 19.24 -7.44
N VAL A 619 13.78 19.14 -6.47
CA VAL A 619 13.81 20.02 -5.30
C VAL A 619 14.73 21.19 -5.61
N LYS A 620 14.27 22.42 -5.40
CA LYS A 620 15.10 23.62 -5.46
C LYS A 620 16.07 23.62 -4.26
N LYS A 621 17.29 24.08 -4.48
CA LYS A 621 18.27 24.34 -3.41
C LYS A 621 17.76 25.42 -2.47
#